data_58c3f6fde0d345f389f3078ce8f114d8
#
_entry.id   58c3f6fde0d345f389f3078ce8f114d8
#
_cell.length_a   1.000
_cell.length_b   1.000
_cell.length_c   1.000
_cell.angle_alpha   90.00
_cell.angle_beta   90.00
_cell.angle_gamma   90.00
#
_symmetry.space_group_name_H-M   'P 1'
#
loop_
_entity.id
_entity.type
_entity.pdbx_description
1 polymer ?
#
loop_
_entity_poly.entity_id
_entity_poly.type
_entity_poly.pdbx_seq_one_letter_code
_entity_poly.pdbx_strand_id
1 'polypeptide(L)'
;ESRGLGDVYKRQNYHHTYTNWYYCASATAAYKKWSAYFEIRNHRNDFYGETLSYGENYHLLSVSYRYKQLNVGVMFLNPFGSNYRIGSENFSPLAPSKNWMYIKESSRVFALTLSWNFSFGRKYESAERRLHNEDNNAGTLKSGK
;
A
#
# COMPACT_ATOMS: atom_id res chain seq x y z
N GLU A 1 -1.09 -56.44 31.50
CA GLU A 1 -0.34 -55.24 31.83
C GLU A 1 -0.55 -54.20 30.74
N SER A 2 -1.48 -53.29 30.96
CA SER A 2 -1.72 -52.14 30.13
C SER A 2 -0.69 -51.08 30.51
N ARG A 3 0.40 -50.97 29.75
CA ARG A 3 1.29 -49.83 29.83
C ARG A 3 0.62 -48.66 29.15
N GLY A 4 0.12 -47.76 29.98
CA GLY A 4 -0.38 -46.46 29.47
C GLY A 4 0.74 -45.73 28.75
N LEU A 5 0.52 -45.49 27.46
CA LEU A 5 1.27 -44.52 26.68
C LEU A 5 0.94 -43.12 27.20
N GLY A 6 1.62 -42.77 28.28
CA GLY A 6 1.78 -41.38 28.64
C GLY A 6 2.81 -40.74 27.74
N ASP A 7 2.43 -40.49 26.50
CA ASP A 7 3.24 -39.66 25.64
C ASP A 7 3.26 -38.26 26.22
N VAL A 8 4.31 -38.03 26.95
CA VAL A 8 4.72 -36.69 27.30
C VAL A 8 5.02 -35.97 26.00
N TYR A 9 4.03 -35.26 25.49
CA TYR A 9 4.27 -34.22 24.50
C TYR A 9 5.18 -33.18 25.18
N LYS A 10 6.48 -33.38 25.11
CA LYS A 10 7.45 -32.31 25.31
C LYS A 10 7.15 -31.30 24.22
N ARG A 11 6.38 -30.27 24.56
CA ARG A 11 6.34 -29.07 23.79
C ARG A 11 7.75 -28.49 23.79
N GLN A 12 8.54 -28.84 22.80
CA GLN A 12 9.78 -28.15 22.54
C GLN A 12 9.35 -26.76 22.08
N ASN A 13 9.50 -25.77 22.95
CA ASN A 13 9.35 -24.38 22.57
C ASN A 13 10.54 -24.02 21.67
N TYR A 14 10.37 -24.19 20.36
CA TYR A 14 11.30 -23.67 19.39
C TYR A 14 11.10 -22.16 19.33
N HIS A 15 12.10 -21.43 19.75
CA HIS A 15 12.13 -19.98 19.67
C HIS A 15 12.97 -19.60 18.46
N HIS A 16 12.30 -19.17 17.39
CA HIS A 16 12.96 -18.56 16.25
C HIS A 16 12.83 -17.05 16.37
N THR A 17 13.95 -16.34 16.42
CA THR A 17 13.98 -14.89 16.34
C THR A 17 14.41 -14.50 14.94
N TYR A 18 13.57 -13.76 14.27
CA TYR A 18 13.86 -13.21 12.93
C TYR A 18 13.88 -11.69 13.00
N THR A 19 15.00 -11.11 12.58
CA THR A 19 15.15 -9.65 12.48
C THR A 19 15.09 -9.25 11.00
N ASN A 20 14.14 -8.40 10.63
CA ASN A 20 14.01 -7.88 9.28
C ASN A 20 14.13 -6.35 9.28
N TRP A 21 14.93 -5.83 8.36
CA TRP A 21 15.02 -4.40 8.09
C TRP A 21 14.05 -4.06 6.96
N TYR A 22 13.05 -3.27 7.28
CA TYR A 22 12.10 -2.76 6.31
C TYR A 22 12.33 -1.26 6.10
N TYR A 23 12.49 -0.88 4.84
CA TYR A 23 12.50 0.53 4.45
C TYR A 23 11.55 0.77 3.28
N CYS A 24 10.91 1.91 3.32
CA CYS A 24 10.07 2.42 2.25
C CYS A 24 10.37 3.92 2.09
N ALA A 25 10.61 4.34 0.88
CA ALA A 25 10.77 5.74 0.55
C ALA A 25 9.94 6.07 -0.67
N SER A 26 9.25 7.21 -0.64
CA SER A 26 8.49 7.71 -1.78
C SER A 26 8.76 9.20 -1.99
N ALA A 27 8.72 9.62 -3.23
CA ALA A 27 8.86 11.00 -3.63
C ALA A 27 7.83 11.35 -4.69
N THR A 28 7.21 12.51 -4.55
CA THR A 28 6.28 13.06 -5.52
C THR A 28 6.80 14.41 -5.97
N ALA A 29 6.86 14.62 -7.27
CA ALA A 29 7.21 15.90 -7.87
C ALA A 29 6.10 16.34 -8.82
N ALA A 30 5.73 17.62 -8.74
CA ALA A 30 4.77 18.22 -9.65
C ALA A 30 5.35 19.54 -10.22
N TYR A 31 5.34 19.66 -11.52
CA TYR A 31 5.79 20.87 -12.22
C TYR A 31 4.88 21.18 -13.38
N LYS A 32 4.16 22.31 -13.30
CA LYS A 32 3.18 22.75 -14.31
C LYS A 32 2.15 21.66 -14.57
N LYS A 33 2.24 20.98 -15.72
CA LYS A 33 1.32 19.95 -16.19
C LYS A 33 1.89 18.54 -16.00
N TRP A 34 3.11 18.44 -15.48
CA TRP A 34 3.78 17.18 -15.21
C TRP A 34 3.64 16.78 -13.75
N SER A 35 3.42 15.53 -13.51
CA SER A 35 3.56 14.92 -12.19
C SER A 35 4.36 13.63 -12.30
N ALA A 36 5.25 13.43 -11.36
CA ALA A 36 6.07 12.23 -11.24
C ALA A 36 5.94 11.67 -9.83
N TYR A 37 5.88 10.38 -9.73
CA TYR A 37 5.85 9.65 -8.48
C TYR A 37 6.90 8.53 -8.54
N PHE A 38 7.68 8.42 -7.48
CA PHE A 38 8.66 7.36 -7.30
C PHE A 38 8.46 6.74 -5.94
N GLU A 39 8.50 5.42 -5.87
CA GLU A 39 8.45 4.65 -4.63
C GLU A 39 9.45 3.51 -4.69
N ILE A 40 10.15 3.31 -3.59
CA ILE A 40 11.05 2.19 -3.37
C ILE A 40 10.77 1.58 -2.00
N ARG A 41 10.63 0.27 -1.96
CA ARG A 41 10.55 -0.49 -0.71
C ARG A 41 11.28 -1.82 -0.86
N ASN A 42 11.90 -2.25 0.22
CA ASN A 42 12.55 -3.56 0.25
C ASN A 42 11.57 -4.67 0.65
N HIS A 43 12.08 -5.88 0.72
CA HIS A 43 11.32 -7.05 1.18
C HIS A 43 10.71 -6.82 2.56
N ARG A 44 9.42 -6.96 2.66
CA ARG A 44 8.73 -7.12 3.92
C ARG A 44 8.54 -8.61 4.14
N ASN A 45 9.27 -9.15 5.09
CA ASN A 45 9.14 -10.54 5.47
C ASN A 45 8.22 -10.63 6.67
N ASP A 46 7.23 -11.50 6.59
CA ASP A 46 6.24 -11.69 7.64
C ASP A 46 6.42 -13.07 8.26
N PHE A 47 6.52 -13.10 9.59
CA PHE A 47 6.64 -14.33 10.35
C PHE A 47 5.31 -14.65 11.02
N TYR A 48 4.72 -15.79 10.66
CA TYR A 48 3.47 -16.22 11.22
C TYR A 48 3.55 -17.69 11.66
N GLY A 49 3.38 -17.93 12.97
CA GLY A 49 3.56 -19.26 13.55
C GLY A 49 4.98 -19.78 13.34
N GLU A 50 5.13 -20.83 12.58
CA GLU A 50 6.42 -21.45 12.22
C GLU A 50 6.85 -21.12 10.79
N THR A 51 6.10 -20.25 10.09
CA THR A 51 6.33 -19.94 8.68
C THR A 51 6.83 -18.52 8.51
N LEU A 52 7.95 -18.36 7.83
CA LEU A 52 8.49 -17.11 7.36
C LEU A 52 8.12 -16.93 5.88
N SER A 53 7.38 -15.89 5.59
CA SER A 53 7.04 -15.49 4.22
C SER A 53 7.95 -14.37 3.78
N TYR A 54 8.65 -14.58 2.68
CA TYR A 54 9.52 -13.58 2.07
C TYR A 54 8.70 -12.73 1.11
N GLY A 55 8.61 -11.43 1.41
CA GLY A 55 7.92 -10.46 0.58
C GLY A 55 8.74 -9.99 -0.61
N GLU A 56 8.23 -9.01 -1.31
CA GLU A 56 8.74 -8.53 -2.57
C GLU A 56 9.55 -7.24 -2.43
N ASN A 57 10.59 -7.09 -3.24
CA ASN A 57 11.14 -5.79 -3.57
C ASN A 57 10.20 -5.07 -4.52
N TYR A 58 9.96 -3.81 -4.27
CA TYR A 58 9.02 -3.02 -5.04
C TYR A 58 9.63 -1.68 -5.39
N HIS A 59 9.70 -1.40 -6.68
CA HIS A 59 10.09 -0.11 -7.22
C HIS A 59 9.00 0.35 -8.19
N LEU A 60 8.47 1.52 -7.98
CA LEU A 60 7.47 2.12 -8.84
C LEU A 60 7.94 3.48 -9.32
N LEU A 61 7.92 3.68 -10.60
CA LEU A 61 8.11 4.98 -11.23
C LEU A 61 6.89 5.29 -12.08
N SER A 62 6.25 6.41 -11.82
CA SER A 62 5.11 6.88 -12.60
C SER A 62 5.33 8.33 -13.01
N VAL A 63 5.09 8.61 -14.27
CA VAL A 63 5.13 9.97 -14.81
C VAL A 63 3.84 10.22 -15.57
N SER A 64 3.19 11.35 -15.31
CA SER A 64 1.96 11.72 -16.01
C SER A 64 2.00 13.18 -16.48
N TYR A 65 1.31 13.41 -17.59
CA TYR A 65 1.16 14.72 -18.20
C TYR A 65 -0.31 15.04 -18.42
N ARG A 66 -0.73 16.19 -17.91
CA ARG A 66 -2.11 16.67 -18.06
C ARG A 66 -2.19 17.74 -19.16
N TYR A 67 -2.97 17.45 -20.19
CA TYR A 67 -3.28 18.40 -21.25
C TYR A 67 -4.78 18.63 -21.33
N LYS A 68 -5.24 19.80 -20.87
CA LYS A 68 -6.67 20.13 -20.78
C LYS A 68 -7.45 19.05 -20.01
N GLN A 69 -8.30 18.30 -20.72
CA GLN A 69 -9.13 17.24 -20.18
C GLN A 69 -8.47 15.85 -20.31
N LEU A 70 -7.34 15.77 -21.00
CA LEU A 70 -6.59 14.55 -21.24
C LEU A 70 -5.46 14.41 -20.22
N ASN A 71 -5.34 13.23 -19.63
CA ASN A 71 -4.21 12.84 -18.78
C ASN A 71 -3.56 11.59 -19.37
N VAL A 72 -2.29 11.71 -19.70
CA VAL A 72 -1.46 10.61 -20.22
C VAL A 72 -0.44 10.25 -19.15
N GLY A 73 -0.39 8.99 -18.77
CA GLY A 73 0.53 8.51 -17.75
C GLY A 73 1.29 7.28 -18.22
N VAL A 74 2.51 7.17 -17.75
CA VAL A 74 3.37 6.01 -17.93
C VAL A 74 3.79 5.51 -16.56
N MET A 75 3.67 4.23 -16.34
CA MET A 75 4.03 3.58 -15.09
C MET A 75 5.00 2.44 -15.37
N PHE A 76 6.07 2.40 -14.61
CA PHE A 76 7.05 1.33 -14.60
C PHE A 76 7.06 0.67 -13.23
N LEU A 77 6.74 -0.60 -13.20
CA LEU A 77 6.88 -1.43 -12.00
C LEU A 77 8.20 -2.20 -12.10
N ASN A 78 8.99 -2.13 -11.06
CA ASN A 78 10.30 -2.78 -10.92
C ASN A 78 11.26 -2.49 -12.09
N PRO A 79 11.45 -1.24 -12.54
CA PRO A 79 12.34 -0.94 -13.68
C PRO A 79 13.78 -1.39 -13.44
N PHE A 80 14.22 -1.42 -12.19
CA PHE A 80 15.59 -1.77 -11.79
C PHE A 80 15.73 -3.22 -11.31
N GLY A 81 14.62 -3.92 -11.11
CA GLY A 81 14.60 -5.31 -10.67
C GLY A 81 14.79 -6.27 -11.84
N SER A 82 15.63 -7.29 -11.67
CA SER A 82 15.80 -8.33 -12.69
C SER A 82 14.97 -9.57 -12.43
N ASN A 83 14.63 -9.86 -11.18
CA ASN A 83 13.91 -11.07 -10.79
C ASN A 83 12.91 -10.77 -9.68
N TYR A 84 11.66 -11.08 -9.94
CA TYR A 84 10.64 -11.12 -8.93
C TYR A 84 10.67 -12.47 -8.23
N ARG A 85 10.91 -12.46 -6.93
CA ARG A 85 11.03 -13.68 -6.13
C ARG A 85 10.19 -13.54 -4.87
N ILE A 86 9.28 -14.48 -4.68
CA ILE A 86 8.53 -14.67 -3.43
C ILE A 86 8.84 -16.07 -2.90
N GLY A 87 8.79 -16.24 -1.61
CA GLY A 87 9.06 -17.52 -1.00
C GLY A 87 8.47 -17.68 0.37
N SER A 88 8.47 -18.90 0.84
CA SER A 88 8.10 -19.22 2.21
C SER A 88 9.01 -20.30 2.76
N GLU A 89 9.30 -20.22 4.03
CA GLU A 89 10.09 -21.20 4.75
C GLU A 89 9.36 -21.60 6.03
N ASN A 90 9.05 -22.87 6.15
CA ASN A 90 8.42 -23.44 7.35
C ASN A 90 9.49 -24.12 8.20
N PHE A 91 9.61 -23.66 9.43
CA PHE A 91 10.57 -24.17 10.41
C PHE A 91 9.98 -25.26 11.30
N SER A 92 8.81 -25.79 10.97
CA SER A 92 8.21 -26.87 11.75
C SER A 92 9.13 -28.09 11.83
N PRO A 93 9.41 -28.57 13.04
CA PRO A 93 10.24 -29.78 13.20
C PRO A 93 9.63 -31.03 12.58
N LEU A 94 8.31 -31.06 12.41
CA LEU A 94 7.58 -32.20 11.85
C LEU A 94 7.59 -32.21 10.33
N ALA A 95 7.59 -31.04 9.69
CA ALA A 95 7.53 -30.90 8.25
C ALA A 95 8.24 -29.61 7.78
N PRO A 96 9.58 -29.53 7.91
CA PRO A 96 10.29 -28.37 7.40
C PRO A 96 10.16 -28.28 5.88
N SER A 97 9.89 -27.10 5.40
CA SER A 97 9.75 -26.88 3.94
C SER A 97 10.26 -25.51 3.55
N LYS A 98 10.84 -25.43 2.35
CA LYS A 98 11.30 -24.18 1.76
C LYS A 98 10.84 -24.12 0.32
N ASN A 99 10.05 -23.11 0.01
CA ASN A 99 9.49 -22.92 -1.32
C ASN A 99 9.87 -21.56 -1.88
N TRP A 100 10.30 -21.52 -3.14
CA TRP A 100 10.63 -20.29 -3.86
C TRP A 100 9.92 -20.27 -5.21
N MET A 101 9.27 -19.16 -5.48
CA MET A 101 8.64 -18.89 -6.76
C MET A 101 9.38 -17.75 -7.45
N TYR A 102 9.82 -17.99 -8.68
CA TYR A 102 10.48 -17.01 -9.53
C TYR A 102 9.54 -16.62 -10.66
N ILE A 103 9.18 -15.35 -10.70
CA ILE A 103 8.28 -14.83 -11.73
C ILE A 103 9.09 -13.92 -12.65
N LYS A 104 9.63 -14.50 -13.73
CA LYS A 104 10.44 -13.74 -14.69
C LYS A 104 9.60 -12.86 -15.60
N GLU A 105 8.42 -13.32 -15.98
CA GLU A 105 7.54 -12.65 -16.96
C GLU A 105 6.94 -11.35 -16.42
N SER A 106 6.66 -11.31 -15.12
CA SER A 106 6.08 -10.14 -14.45
C SER A 106 7.08 -9.32 -13.64
N SER A 107 8.39 -9.59 -13.80
CA SER A 107 9.42 -8.90 -13.03
C SER A 107 9.52 -7.41 -13.37
N ARG A 108 9.15 -7.03 -14.60
CA ARG A 108 9.11 -5.65 -15.08
C ARG A 108 7.80 -5.41 -15.81
N VAL A 109 7.02 -4.49 -15.31
CA VAL A 109 5.74 -4.13 -15.94
C VAL A 109 5.80 -2.69 -16.40
N PHE A 110 5.42 -2.49 -17.64
CA PHE A 110 5.19 -1.20 -18.23
C PHE A 110 3.69 -1.02 -18.48
N ALA A 111 3.12 0.08 -18.02
CA ALA A 111 1.73 0.41 -18.25
C ALA A 111 1.59 1.83 -18.80
N LEU A 112 0.77 1.98 -19.82
CA LEU A 112 0.35 3.26 -20.37
C LEU A 112 -1.08 3.55 -19.89
N THR A 113 -1.29 4.71 -19.32
CA THR A 113 -2.60 5.16 -18.86
C THR A 113 -3.04 6.36 -19.69
N LEU A 114 -4.23 6.26 -20.26
CA LEU A 114 -4.88 7.33 -20.96
C LEU A 114 -6.23 7.60 -20.28
N SER A 115 -6.41 8.80 -19.76
CA SER A 115 -7.63 9.20 -19.06
C SER A 115 -8.15 10.48 -19.67
N TRP A 116 -9.42 10.49 -20.05
CA TRP A 116 -10.09 11.65 -20.60
C TRP A 116 -11.31 12.01 -19.77
N ASN A 117 -11.30 13.22 -19.21
CA ASN A 117 -12.39 13.73 -18.39
C ASN A 117 -13.40 14.49 -19.25
N PHE A 118 -14.54 13.89 -19.49
CA PHE A 118 -15.66 14.56 -20.15
C PHE A 118 -16.52 15.25 -19.08
N SER A 119 -16.78 16.53 -19.26
CA SER A 119 -17.77 17.24 -18.48
C SER A 119 -18.87 17.75 -19.42
N PHE A 120 -20.04 17.13 -19.33
CA PHE A 120 -21.25 17.58 -20.04
C PHE A 120 -22.17 18.28 -19.04
N GLY A 121 -22.70 19.44 -19.42
CA GLY A 121 -23.66 20.16 -18.61
C GLY A 121 -23.26 21.58 -18.27
N ARG A 122 -24.24 22.40 -17.87
CA ARG A 122 -23.98 23.73 -17.29
C ARG A 122 -23.26 23.61 -15.99
N LYS A 123 -22.10 24.23 -15.89
CA LYS A 123 -21.46 24.44 -14.56
C LYS A 123 -22.32 25.42 -13.80
N TYR A 124 -23.11 24.91 -12.86
CA TYR A 124 -23.69 25.76 -11.84
C TYR A 124 -22.55 26.08 -10.87
N GLU A 125 -22.11 27.34 -10.87
CA GLU A 125 -21.38 27.85 -9.73
C GLU A 125 -22.34 27.74 -8.56
N SER A 126 -22.02 26.85 -7.62
CA SER A 126 -22.69 26.84 -6.34
C SER A 126 -22.41 28.21 -5.71
N ALA A 127 -23.43 29.08 -5.76
CA ALA A 127 -23.35 30.32 -5.03
C ALA A 127 -23.07 29.92 -3.57
N GLU A 128 -21.90 30.25 -3.07
CA GLU A 128 -21.63 30.25 -1.64
C GLU A 128 -22.63 31.23 -1.03
N ARG A 129 -23.79 30.72 -0.61
CA ARG A 129 -24.66 31.44 0.28
C ARG A 129 -23.88 31.63 1.57
N ARG A 130 -23.17 32.69 1.69
CA ARG A 130 -22.78 33.24 2.98
C ARG A 130 -24.08 33.59 3.70
N LEU A 131 -24.49 32.72 4.59
CA LEU A 131 -25.48 33.02 5.59
C LEU A 131 -24.89 34.13 6.46
N HIS A 132 -25.19 35.36 6.16
CA HIS A 132 -25.03 36.47 7.08
C HIS A 132 -26.09 36.28 8.18
N ASN A 133 -25.73 35.56 9.21
CA ASN A 133 -26.49 35.58 10.44
C ASN A 133 -26.23 36.90 11.15
N GLU A 134 -27.02 37.92 10.84
CA GLU A 134 -27.09 39.18 11.60
C GLU A 134 -28.05 39.07 12.79
N ASP A 135 -28.38 37.89 13.25
CA ASP A 135 -29.22 37.64 14.42
C ASP A 135 -28.49 37.85 15.76
N ASN A 136 -27.66 38.90 15.85
CA ASN A 136 -27.04 39.26 17.12
C ASN A 136 -27.94 40.06 18.08
N ASN A 137 -29.24 40.18 17.76
CA ASN A 137 -30.17 40.98 18.59
C ASN A 137 -31.41 40.26 19.13
N ALA A 138 -31.49 38.96 19.00
CA ALA A 138 -32.59 38.19 19.63
C ALA A 138 -32.14 37.66 20.99
N GLY A 139 -32.37 38.42 22.05
CA GLY A 139 -32.25 37.81 23.38
C GLY A 139 -31.92 38.70 24.57
N THR A 140 -32.07 40.01 24.50
CA THR A 140 -32.12 40.81 25.75
C THR A 140 -33.59 41.04 26.13
N LEU A 141 -34.13 40.15 26.96
CA LEU A 141 -35.33 40.41 27.76
C LEU A 141 -35.02 41.60 28.66
N LYS A 142 -35.54 42.81 28.32
CA LYS A 142 -35.60 43.92 29.26
C LYS A 142 -36.56 43.54 30.36
N SER A 143 -36.01 43.21 31.52
CA SER A 143 -36.77 43.19 32.77
C SER A 143 -37.29 44.58 33.04
N GLY A 144 -38.61 44.77 32.83
CA GLY A 144 -39.29 46.02 33.19
C GLY A 144 -39.45 46.09 34.69
N LYS A 145 -39.19 47.29 35.15
CA LYS A 145 -39.49 47.74 36.49
C LYS A 145 -40.96 48.21 36.54
#